data_a53c8a05b27f5ddcffa10aed9a6e5a2a
#
_entry.id   a53c8a05b27f5ddcffa10aed9a6e5a2a
#
_cell.length_a   1.000
_cell.length_b   1.000
_cell.length_c   1.000
_cell.angle_alpha   90.00
_cell.angle_beta   90.00
_cell.angle_gamma   90.00
#
_symmetry.space_group_name_H-M   'P 1'
#
loop_
_entity.id
_entity.type
_entity.pdbx_description
1 polymer ?
#
loop_
_entity_poly.entity_id
_entity_poly.type
_entity_poly.pdbx_seq_one_letter_code
_entity_poly.pdbx_strand_id
1 'polypeptide(L)'
;MRKIVIAVVVIAAAASFFLLKRDRPYDRSFETRVANPAYRDSGPVVLYDEGHRNAHTTSAGYKPLADMIRSDGYILRTTSQPFTAQQLGGVSVLVLVLAQGANPTNDSAAYSDSETSAIADWVRGGGSLLLVTDHWPFGLAARSLARRFDVDLSGGFAEDPKYHEPDRGESHLVFSEENGLLREHPITRGRSDAERVRRVLTFTGQSMTGPPGAVPFLLLSDSATDRPPGPARVEREGGNERVLMEYGDPQPAGGRAQGIAMEFGGGRVVVLGEAGMLRAQRDRTGLVGMNMPGYDNRQLALNIMHWLSRAL
;
A
#
# COMPACT_ATOMS: atom_id res chain seq x y z
N MET A 1 3.88 -32.09 -35.62
CA MET A 1 2.80 -31.40 -34.90
C MET A 1 3.26 -31.24 -33.44
N ARG A 2 3.81 -30.10 -33.09
CA ARG A 2 4.21 -29.79 -31.71
C ARG A 2 2.95 -29.39 -30.95
N LYS A 3 2.61 -30.13 -29.90
CA LYS A 3 1.55 -29.76 -28.97
C LYS A 3 2.07 -28.61 -28.11
N ILE A 4 1.51 -27.43 -28.32
CA ILE A 4 1.70 -26.28 -27.41
C ILE A 4 0.88 -26.60 -26.17
N VAL A 5 1.55 -26.88 -25.06
CA VAL A 5 0.93 -26.95 -23.74
C VAL A 5 0.89 -25.53 -23.24
N ILE A 6 -0.26 -24.89 -23.35
CA ILE A 6 -0.51 -23.61 -22.66
C ILE A 6 -0.71 -23.97 -21.19
N ALA A 7 0.29 -23.65 -20.38
CA ALA A 7 0.14 -23.70 -18.92
C ALA A 7 -0.78 -22.53 -18.52
N VAL A 8 -2.05 -22.81 -18.32
CA VAL A 8 -2.99 -21.91 -17.67
C VAL A 8 -2.61 -21.92 -16.18
N VAL A 9 -1.78 -20.97 -15.77
CA VAL A 9 -1.62 -20.66 -14.35
C VAL A 9 -2.88 -19.92 -13.92
N VAL A 10 -3.88 -20.69 -13.49
CA VAL A 10 -5.07 -20.13 -12.84
C VAL A 10 -4.61 -19.59 -11.50
N ILE A 11 -4.41 -18.27 -11.41
CA ILE A 11 -4.26 -17.59 -10.12
C ILE A 11 -5.66 -17.55 -9.48
N ALA A 12 -6.11 -18.72 -9.01
CA ALA A 12 -7.36 -18.88 -8.26
C ALA A 12 -7.35 -18.14 -6.90
N ALA A 13 -6.21 -17.59 -6.50
CA ALA A 13 -6.05 -16.87 -5.25
C ALA A 13 -6.63 -15.44 -5.27
N ALA A 14 -6.72 -14.80 -6.43
CA ALA A 14 -7.22 -13.42 -6.53
C ALA A 14 -8.75 -13.33 -6.58
N ALA A 15 -9.43 -14.32 -7.18
CA ALA A 15 -10.89 -14.30 -7.33
C ALA A 15 -11.66 -14.56 -6.02
N SER A 16 -11.06 -15.24 -5.04
CA SER A 16 -11.68 -15.52 -3.74
C SER A 16 -11.71 -14.29 -2.80
N PHE A 17 -11.12 -13.18 -3.19
CA PHE A 17 -10.95 -12.01 -2.33
C PHE A 17 -12.22 -11.17 -2.18
N PHE A 18 -13.14 -11.24 -3.12
CA PHE A 18 -14.27 -10.32 -3.22
C PHE A 18 -15.55 -10.76 -2.52
N LEU A 19 -15.73 -12.03 -2.21
CA LEU A 19 -17.00 -12.56 -1.70
C LEU A 19 -17.02 -12.83 -0.20
N LEU A 20 -15.92 -12.69 0.48
CA LEU A 20 -15.89 -12.87 1.92
C LEU A 20 -15.42 -11.58 2.57
N LYS A 21 -16.36 -10.82 3.16
CA LYS A 21 -16.12 -9.96 4.33
C LYS A 21 -15.57 -10.84 5.49
N ARG A 22 -14.50 -11.55 5.26
CA ARG A 22 -13.73 -12.17 6.32
C ARG A 22 -12.52 -11.29 6.51
N ASP A 23 -12.59 -10.45 7.54
CA ASP A 23 -11.44 -9.89 8.18
C ASP A 23 -10.37 -10.97 8.28
N ARG A 24 -9.31 -10.82 7.48
CA ARG A 24 -8.21 -11.78 7.55
C ARG A 24 -7.57 -11.64 8.92
N PRO A 25 -7.43 -12.73 9.68
CA PRO A 25 -6.89 -12.65 11.01
C PRO A 25 -5.46 -12.09 10.96
N TYR A 26 -5.19 -11.12 11.81
CA TYR A 26 -3.82 -10.66 12.06
C TYR A 26 -3.11 -11.63 13.01
N ASP A 27 -1.77 -11.61 13.01
CA ASP A 27 -0.95 -12.35 13.95
C ASP A 27 -1.05 -11.71 15.35
N ARG A 28 -1.73 -12.36 16.28
CA ARG A 28 -1.93 -11.86 17.65
C ARG A 28 -0.65 -11.88 18.48
N SER A 29 0.37 -12.62 18.04
CA SER A 29 1.67 -12.68 18.71
C SER A 29 2.63 -11.57 18.26
N PHE A 30 2.25 -10.79 17.25
CA PHE A 30 3.08 -9.70 16.76
C PHE A 30 3.18 -8.57 17.80
N GLU A 31 4.43 -8.19 18.13
CA GLU A 31 4.69 -7.13 19.09
C GLU A 31 4.44 -5.74 18.48
N THR A 32 3.41 -5.08 18.98
CA THR A 32 3.00 -3.75 18.53
C THR A 32 3.56 -2.61 19.39
N ARG A 33 4.16 -2.93 20.52
CA ARG A 33 4.77 -1.94 21.41
C ARG A 33 5.99 -1.29 20.75
N VAL A 34 6.03 0.03 20.74
CA VAL A 34 7.17 0.81 20.27
C VAL A 34 8.04 1.19 21.46
N ALA A 35 9.30 0.70 21.48
CA ALA A 35 10.20 0.89 22.61
C ALA A 35 10.65 2.36 22.75
N ASN A 36 10.86 3.05 21.62
CA ASN A 36 11.26 4.46 21.58
C ASN A 36 10.22 5.25 20.77
N PRO A 37 9.06 5.58 21.37
CA PRO A 37 7.98 6.24 20.66
C PRO A 37 8.39 7.65 20.20
N ALA A 38 7.85 8.07 19.05
CA ALA A 38 8.08 9.41 18.52
C ALA A 38 7.45 10.49 19.42
N TYR A 39 6.35 10.16 20.06
CA TYR A 39 5.61 11.08 20.92
C TYR A 39 5.32 10.44 22.27
N ARG A 40 5.60 11.15 23.37
CA ARG A 40 5.46 10.62 24.74
C ARG A 40 4.11 10.92 25.38
N ASP A 41 3.56 12.11 25.12
CA ASP A 41 2.34 12.60 25.77
C ASP A 41 1.14 12.59 24.82
N SER A 42 1.06 13.59 23.93
CA SER A 42 0.02 13.65 22.90
C SER A 42 0.64 14.01 21.55
N GLY A 43 0.70 13.02 20.68
CA GLY A 43 1.22 13.18 19.33
C GLY A 43 0.16 13.73 18.36
N PRO A 44 0.57 13.89 17.09
CA PRO A 44 -0.32 14.34 16.02
C PRO A 44 -1.53 13.43 15.83
N VAL A 45 -2.62 14.04 15.34
CA VAL A 45 -3.83 13.29 14.99
C VAL A 45 -3.63 12.58 13.66
N VAL A 46 -3.81 11.27 13.68
CA VAL A 46 -3.88 10.40 12.50
C VAL A 46 -5.34 10.04 12.25
N LEU A 47 -5.85 10.35 11.06
CA LEU A 47 -7.20 9.97 10.63
C LEU A 47 -7.10 8.80 9.65
N TYR A 48 -7.75 7.68 9.99
CA TYR A 48 -7.79 6.48 9.17
C TYR A 48 -9.17 6.33 8.51
N ASP A 49 -9.18 6.08 7.21
CA ASP A 49 -10.39 5.89 6.40
C ASP A 49 -10.96 4.47 6.57
N GLU A 50 -12.22 4.39 6.95
CA GLU A 50 -13.02 3.16 6.98
C GLU A 50 -14.37 3.32 6.25
N GLY A 51 -14.52 4.38 5.45
CA GLY A 51 -15.76 4.75 4.74
C GLY A 51 -15.84 4.32 3.28
N HIS A 52 -14.70 4.04 2.65
CA HIS A 52 -14.61 3.82 1.20
C HIS A 52 -14.45 2.33 0.85
N ARG A 53 -15.27 1.47 1.45
CA ARG A 53 -15.22 -0.01 1.26
C ARG A 53 -13.81 -0.57 1.43
N ASN A 54 -13.07 -0.06 2.37
CA ASN A 54 -11.68 -0.42 2.63
C ASN A 54 -11.56 -1.91 2.92
N ALA A 55 -10.62 -2.58 2.25
CA ALA A 55 -10.39 -4.01 2.46
C ALA A 55 -9.74 -4.31 3.82
N HIS A 56 -9.11 -3.30 4.44
CA HIS A 56 -8.49 -3.42 5.75
C HIS A 56 -8.90 -2.27 6.66
N THR A 57 -9.27 -2.62 7.90
CA THR A 57 -9.66 -1.68 8.94
C THR A 57 -8.70 -1.74 10.13
N THR A 58 -8.77 -0.73 11.00
CA THR A 58 -7.98 -0.64 12.24
C THR A 58 -8.38 -1.67 13.30
N SER A 59 -9.49 -2.33 13.13
CA SER A 59 -9.98 -3.42 14.01
C SER A 59 -9.66 -4.81 13.47
N ALA A 60 -9.20 -4.91 12.21
CA ALA A 60 -9.00 -6.15 11.49
C ALA A 60 -7.60 -6.30 10.90
N GLY A 61 -7.47 -6.36 9.57
CA GLY A 61 -6.20 -6.64 8.89
C GLY A 61 -5.07 -5.65 9.19
N TYR A 62 -5.41 -4.40 9.50
CA TYR A 62 -4.46 -3.34 9.87
C TYR A 62 -4.45 -3.02 11.38
N LYS A 63 -5.08 -3.88 12.21
CA LYS A 63 -5.02 -3.69 13.67
C LYS A 63 -3.59 -3.62 14.22
N PRO A 64 -2.63 -4.46 13.79
CA PRO A 64 -1.25 -4.34 14.25
C PRO A 64 -0.61 -2.98 13.94
N LEU A 65 -0.82 -2.45 12.73
CA LEU A 65 -0.35 -1.11 12.37
C LEU A 65 -1.02 -0.03 13.22
N ALA A 66 -2.34 -0.12 13.40
CA ALA A 66 -3.10 0.82 14.22
C ALA A 66 -2.63 0.84 15.68
N ASP A 67 -2.35 -0.34 16.25
CA ASP A 67 -1.83 -0.46 17.61
C ASP A 67 -0.40 0.07 17.72
N MET A 68 0.45 -0.15 16.70
CA MET A 68 1.79 0.46 16.63
C MET A 68 1.72 2.00 16.57
N ILE A 69 0.85 2.57 15.74
CA ILE A 69 0.64 4.01 15.63
C ILE A 69 0.26 4.59 17.01
N ARG A 70 -0.67 3.93 17.72
CA ARG A 70 -1.05 4.34 19.09
C ARG A 70 0.13 4.20 20.08
N SER A 71 0.86 3.08 20.00
CA SER A 71 2.03 2.82 20.85
C SER A 71 3.17 3.78 20.60
N ASP A 72 3.26 4.35 19.41
CA ASP A 72 4.24 5.38 19.02
C ASP A 72 3.81 6.80 19.43
N GLY A 73 2.66 6.92 20.12
CA GLY A 73 2.17 8.12 20.77
C GLY A 73 1.24 8.98 19.92
N TYR A 74 0.80 8.53 18.73
CA TYR A 74 -0.18 9.26 17.93
C TYR A 74 -1.61 9.11 18.46
N ILE A 75 -2.44 10.11 18.18
CA ILE A 75 -3.89 10.06 18.41
C ILE A 75 -4.55 9.50 17.15
N LEU A 76 -4.80 8.19 17.12
CA LEU A 76 -5.44 7.54 15.98
C LEU A 76 -6.97 7.62 16.10
N ARG A 77 -7.61 8.22 15.09
CA ARG A 77 -9.06 8.29 14.88
C ARG A 77 -9.44 7.60 13.59
N THR A 78 -10.67 7.10 13.50
CA THR A 78 -11.25 6.54 12.27
C THR A 78 -12.40 7.40 11.79
N THR A 79 -12.67 7.35 10.47
CA THR A 79 -13.85 8.02 9.88
C THR A 79 -14.50 7.13 8.83
N SER A 80 -15.83 7.20 8.76
CA SER A 80 -16.62 6.65 7.66
C SER A 80 -17.36 7.76 6.87
N GLN A 81 -17.01 9.02 7.14
CA GLN A 81 -17.60 10.17 6.50
C GLN A 81 -16.81 10.61 5.27
N PRO A 82 -17.45 11.20 4.26
CA PRO A 82 -16.75 11.80 3.13
C PRO A 82 -15.73 12.87 3.56
N PHE A 83 -14.64 12.99 2.80
CA PHE A 83 -13.60 13.96 3.11
C PHE A 83 -14.00 15.39 2.69
N THR A 84 -13.98 16.28 3.66
CA THR A 84 -14.20 17.73 3.50
C THR A 84 -13.12 18.50 4.26
N ALA A 85 -12.95 19.78 3.97
CA ALA A 85 -12.05 20.65 4.74
C ALA A 85 -12.36 20.62 6.24
N GLN A 86 -13.63 20.51 6.62
CA GLN A 86 -14.06 20.40 8.02
C GLN A 86 -13.59 19.08 8.66
N GLN A 87 -13.75 17.95 7.97
CA GLN A 87 -13.32 16.62 8.45
C GLN A 87 -11.81 16.53 8.61
N LEU A 88 -11.05 17.20 7.74
CA LEU A 88 -9.59 17.24 7.76
C LEU A 88 -9.04 18.31 8.72
N GLY A 89 -9.89 19.13 9.32
CA GLY A 89 -9.48 20.14 10.32
C GLY A 89 -8.84 19.49 11.56
N GLY A 90 -7.63 19.94 11.92
CA GLY A 90 -6.88 19.40 13.06
C GLY A 90 -6.27 18.01 12.85
N VAL A 91 -6.38 17.42 11.66
CA VAL A 91 -5.69 16.18 11.27
C VAL A 91 -4.29 16.53 10.80
N SER A 92 -3.28 15.74 11.23
CA SER A 92 -1.89 15.88 10.79
C SER A 92 -1.53 14.88 9.69
N VAL A 93 -2.03 13.64 9.81
CA VAL A 93 -1.79 12.58 8.82
C VAL A 93 -3.11 11.90 8.47
N LEU A 94 -3.43 11.84 7.19
CA LEU A 94 -4.53 11.04 6.64
C LEU A 94 -3.98 9.71 6.12
N VAL A 95 -4.61 8.60 6.52
CA VAL A 95 -4.24 7.24 6.08
C VAL A 95 -5.39 6.62 5.30
N LEU A 96 -5.16 6.38 4.02
CA LEU A 96 -6.10 5.77 3.09
C LEU A 96 -5.55 4.42 2.65
N VAL A 97 -6.29 3.34 2.92
CA VAL A 97 -5.82 1.96 2.64
C VAL A 97 -6.86 1.19 1.87
N LEU A 98 -6.48 0.68 0.71
CA LEU A 98 -7.26 -0.25 -0.10
C LEU A 98 -8.74 0.12 -0.22
N ALA A 99 -9.01 1.39 -0.49
CA ALA A 99 -10.36 1.85 -0.82
C ALA A 99 -10.83 1.26 -2.16
N GLN A 100 -12.12 1.00 -2.28
CA GLN A 100 -12.71 0.38 -3.47
C GLN A 100 -13.80 1.27 -4.06
N GLY A 101 -13.89 1.27 -5.38
CA GLY A 101 -15.00 1.88 -6.09
C GLY A 101 -16.33 1.13 -5.89
N ALA A 102 -17.42 1.75 -6.30
CA ALA A 102 -18.75 1.18 -6.16
C ALA A 102 -18.95 -0.08 -7.00
N ASN A 103 -18.29 -0.15 -8.15
CA ASN A 103 -18.33 -1.30 -9.05
C ASN A 103 -16.91 -1.76 -9.38
N PRO A 104 -16.47 -2.94 -8.92
CA PRO A 104 -15.13 -3.44 -9.19
C PRO A 104 -14.93 -3.93 -10.64
N THR A 105 -15.98 -4.09 -11.43
CA THR A 105 -15.87 -4.51 -12.84
C THR A 105 -15.56 -3.38 -13.80
N ASN A 106 -15.62 -2.15 -13.33
CA ASN A 106 -15.17 -0.98 -14.06
C ASN A 106 -14.22 -0.18 -13.18
N ASP A 107 -13.50 0.76 -13.77
CA ASP A 107 -12.52 1.61 -13.09
C ASP A 107 -13.19 2.66 -12.19
N SER A 108 -14.24 2.27 -11.44
CA SER A 108 -14.96 3.21 -10.58
C SER A 108 -14.06 3.73 -9.47
N ALA A 109 -14.00 5.06 -9.38
CA ALA A 109 -13.21 5.73 -8.36
C ALA A 109 -13.74 5.43 -6.95
N ALA A 110 -12.80 5.26 -5.98
CA ALA A 110 -13.15 5.13 -4.57
C ALA A 110 -13.59 6.46 -3.97
N TYR A 111 -13.03 7.56 -4.44
CA TYR A 111 -13.25 8.90 -3.92
C TYR A 111 -13.93 9.77 -4.99
N SER A 112 -14.87 10.61 -4.59
CA SER A 112 -15.48 11.62 -5.45
C SER A 112 -14.49 12.74 -5.82
N ASP A 113 -14.81 13.51 -6.87
CA ASP A 113 -13.97 14.65 -7.27
C ASP A 113 -13.87 15.71 -6.17
N SER A 114 -14.94 15.93 -5.39
CA SER A 114 -14.93 16.85 -4.26
C SER A 114 -14.00 16.39 -3.15
N GLU A 115 -13.96 15.09 -2.85
CA GLU A 115 -13.07 14.52 -1.84
C GLU A 115 -11.61 14.57 -2.29
N THR A 116 -11.33 14.18 -3.54
CA THR A 116 -9.95 14.25 -4.07
C THR A 116 -9.42 15.68 -4.08
N SER A 117 -10.29 16.68 -4.37
CA SER A 117 -9.92 18.10 -4.31
C SER A 117 -9.67 18.55 -2.88
N ALA A 118 -10.58 18.22 -1.93
CA ALA A 118 -10.43 18.57 -0.52
C ALA A 118 -9.15 17.98 0.10
N ILE A 119 -8.81 16.71 -0.23
CA ILE A 119 -7.58 16.05 0.23
C ILE A 119 -6.35 16.77 -0.36
N ALA A 120 -6.34 17.03 -1.68
CA ALA A 120 -5.20 17.69 -2.32
C ALA A 120 -4.96 19.11 -1.79
N ASP A 121 -6.01 19.88 -1.56
CA ASP A 121 -5.92 21.24 -1.02
C ASP A 121 -5.46 21.21 0.44
N TRP A 122 -5.95 20.25 1.24
CA TRP A 122 -5.52 20.06 2.61
C TRP A 122 -4.02 19.65 2.69
N VAL A 123 -3.55 18.76 1.82
CA VAL A 123 -2.12 18.40 1.75
C VAL A 123 -1.30 19.61 1.34
N ARG A 124 -1.75 20.37 0.31
CA ARG A 124 -1.04 21.59 -0.13
C ARG A 124 -0.92 22.62 1.00
N GLY A 125 -1.91 22.66 1.90
CA GLY A 125 -1.94 23.51 3.09
C GLY A 125 -1.11 23.01 4.27
N GLY A 126 -0.43 21.85 4.18
CA GLY A 126 0.48 21.34 5.20
C GLY A 126 0.09 20.01 5.85
N GLY A 127 -1.04 19.43 5.50
CA GLY A 127 -1.42 18.07 5.89
C GLY A 127 -0.54 17.01 5.23
N SER A 128 -0.54 15.79 5.74
CA SER A 128 0.27 14.70 5.18
C SER A 128 -0.58 13.48 4.85
N LEU A 129 -0.32 12.84 3.70
CA LEU A 129 -1.09 11.72 3.19
C LEU A 129 -0.25 10.45 3.10
N LEU A 130 -0.76 9.35 3.69
CA LEU A 130 -0.35 7.98 3.36
C LEU A 130 -1.44 7.33 2.50
N LEU A 131 -1.15 7.12 1.22
CA LEU A 131 -2.03 6.41 0.29
C LEU A 131 -1.45 5.01 0.04
N VAL A 132 -2.11 3.99 0.57
CA VAL A 132 -1.75 2.58 0.37
C VAL A 132 -2.72 1.97 -0.62
N THR A 133 -2.18 1.58 -1.75
CA THR A 133 -2.90 0.91 -2.83
C THR A 133 -2.40 -0.52 -3.01
N ASP A 134 -2.87 -1.20 -4.02
CA ASP A 134 -2.43 -2.53 -4.41
C ASP A 134 -2.77 -2.75 -5.90
N HIS A 135 -2.48 -3.94 -6.43
CA HIS A 135 -2.93 -4.34 -7.76
C HIS A 135 -4.46 -4.18 -7.92
N TRP A 136 -4.99 -4.45 -9.11
CA TRP A 136 -6.42 -4.39 -9.37
C TRP A 136 -7.24 -5.05 -8.23
N PRO A 137 -8.37 -4.46 -7.79
CA PRO A 137 -9.01 -3.23 -8.30
C PRO A 137 -8.54 -1.95 -7.57
N PHE A 138 -7.73 -2.06 -6.52
CA PHE A 138 -7.41 -0.98 -5.60
C PHE A 138 -6.63 0.15 -6.26
N GLY A 139 -5.66 -0.20 -7.13
CA GLY A 139 -4.89 0.79 -7.88
C GLY A 139 -5.77 1.64 -8.78
N LEU A 140 -6.70 1.01 -9.51
CA LEU A 140 -7.62 1.74 -10.38
C LEU A 140 -8.60 2.60 -9.59
N ALA A 141 -9.12 2.10 -8.47
CA ALA A 141 -10.03 2.84 -7.61
C ALA A 141 -9.39 4.09 -6.98
N ALA A 142 -8.08 4.05 -6.70
CA ALA A 142 -7.34 5.16 -6.12
C ALA A 142 -6.77 6.15 -7.18
N ARG A 143 -6.84 5.82 -8.46
CA ARG A 143 -6.17 6.55 -9.56
C ARG A 143 -6.56 8.02 -9.65
N SER A 144 -7.85 8.36 -9.44
CA SER A 144 -8.32 9.74 -9.47
C SER A 144 -7.68 10.61 -8.38
N LEU A 145 -7.50 10.06 -7.18
CA LEU A 145 -6.80 10.74 -6.09
C LEU A 145 -5.29 10.82 -6.35
N ALA A 146 -4.66 9.73 -6.79
CA ALA A 146 -3.23 9.69 -7.08
C ALA A 146 -2.82 10.74 -8.13
N ARG A 147 -3.66 10.93 -9.16
CA ARG A 147 -3.45 11.96 -10.20
C ARG A 147 -3.47 13.40 -9.70
N ARG A 148 -4.10 13.69 -8.53
CA ARG A 148 -4.02 15.02 -7.90
C ARG A 148 -2.61 15.36 -7.44
N PHE A 149 -1.76 14.36 -7.31
CA PHE A 149 -0.36 14.43 -6.91
C PHE A 149 0.59 14.05 -8.06
N ASP A 150 0.09 14.02 -9.31
CA ASP A 150 0.83 13.61 -10.51
C ASP A 150 1.44 12.20 -10.39
N VAL A 151 0.77 11.31 -9.65
CA VAL A 151 1.17 9.89 -9.53
C VAL A 151 0.35 9.05 -10.50
N ASP A 152 1.07 8.28 -11.34
CA ASP A 152 0.49 7.29 -12.26
C ASP A 152 0.56 5.89 -11.64
N LEU A 153 -0.60 5.33 -11.31
CA LEU A 153 -0.77 3.96 -10.82
C LEU A 153 -1.07 3.03 -11.99
N SER A 154 -0.32 1.94 -12.13
CA SER A 154 -0.58 0.97 -13.20
C SER A 154 -1.91 0.22 -13.02
N GLY A 155 -2.29 -0.06 -11.77
CA GLY A 155 -3.37 -0.99 -11.43
C GLY A 155 -3.01 -2.44 -11.74
N GLY A 156 -1.79 -2.68 -12.20
CA GLY A 156 -1.29 -3.95 -12.69
C GLY A 156 -0.75 -4.86 -11.58
N PHE A 157 0.04 -5.84 -11.99
CA PHE A 157 0.64 -6.84 -11.11
C PHE A 157 2.16 -6.90 -11.37
N ALA A 158 2.93 -6.41 -10.42
CA ALA A 158 4.38 -6.29 -10.55
C ALA A 158 5.09 -7.58 -10.15
N GLU A 159 6.07 -7.97 -10.95
CA GLU A 159 6.91 -9.18 -10.77
C GLU A 159 8.36 -8.83 -11.07
N ASP A 160 9.31 -9.52 -10.42
CA ASP A 160 10.74 -9.41 -10.72
C ASP A 160 11.41 -10.79 -10.64
N PRO A 161 11.87 -11.38 -11.76
CA PRO A 161 12.49 -12.68 -11.77
C PRO A 161 13.86 -12.71 -11.08
N LYS A 162 14.46 -11.54 -10.78
CA LYS A 162 15.81 -11.46 -10.20
C LYS A 162 15.79 -11.08 -8.72
N TYR A 163 14.90 -10.15 -8.32
CA TYR A 163 14.93 -9.57 -6.98
C TYR A 163 13.63 -9.86 -6.22
N HIS A 164 13.35 -11.14 -6.01
CA HIS A 164 12.20 -11.63 -5.27
C HIS A 164 12.63 -12.58 -4.13
N GLU A 165 11.69 -12.89 -3.25
CA GLU A 165 11.90 -13.92 -2.22
C GLU A 165 11.82 -15.31 -2.87
N PRO A 166 12.92 -16.10 -2.89
CA PRO A 166 12.99 -17.33 -3.69
C PRO A 166 11.88 -18.34 -3.37
N ASP A 167 11.51 -18.45 -2.09
CA ASP A 167 10.51 -19.42 -1.62
C ASP A 167 9.06 -18.97 -1.83
N ARG A 168 8.86 -17.75 -2.38
CA ARG A 168 7.53 -17.14 -2.51
C ARG A 168 7.12 -16.73 -3.93
N GLY A 169 8.07 -16.72 -4.85
CA GLY A 169 7.84 -16.40 -6.25
C GLY A 169 8.01 -14.92 -6.62
N GLU A 170 8.02 -14.65 -7.92
CA GLU A 170 8.47 -13.40 -8.54
C GLU A 170 7.69 -12.14 -8.16
N SER A 171 6.48 -12.30 -7.59
CA SER A 171 5.66 -11.17 -7.13
C SER A 171 5.96 -10.70 -5.70
N HIS A 172 6.85 -11.42 -4.99
CA HIS A 172 7.28 -11.05 -3.64
C HIS A 172 8.62 -10.34 -3.71
N LEU A 173 8.58 -9.03 -3.98
CA LEU A 173 9.76 -8.26 -4.34
C LEU A 173 10.61 -7.91 -3.13
N VAL A 174 11.93 -8.02 -3.30
CA VAL A 174 12.91 -7.67 -2.27
C VAL A 174 13.62 -6.37 -2.64
N PHE A 175 13.47 -5.38 -1.79
CA PHE A 175 14.17 -4.10 -1.87
C PHE A 175 15.21 -4.04 -0.76
N SER A 176 16.47 -3.83 -1.09
CA SER A 176 17.54 -3.72 -0.09
C SER A 176 18.59 -2.68 -0.48
N GLU A 177 19.38 -2.25 0.52
CA GLU A 177 20.55 -1.43 0.26
C GLU A 177 21.55 -2.18 -0.65
N GLU A 178 21.70 -3.50 -0.44
CA GLU A 178 22.62 -4.35 -1.17
C GLU A 178 22.30 -4.44 -2.67
N ASN A 179 21.01 -4.58 -3.03
CA ASN A 179 20.60 -4.63 -4.44
C ASN A 179 20.38 -3.26 -5.06
N GLY A 180 20.49 -2.18 -4.27
CA GLY A 180 20.33 -0.80 -4.70
C GLY A 180 18.89 -0.39 -5.03
N LEU A 181 17.89 -1.24 -4.72
CA LEU A 181 16.47 -0.96 -4.98
C LEU A 181 15.78 -0.27 -3.82
N LEU A 182 16.33 -0.37 -2.60
CA LEU A 182 15.94 0.45 -1.46
C LEU A 182 16.75 1.75 -1.49
N ARG A 183 16.11 2.83 -1.94
CA ARG A 183 16.78 4.11 -2.19
C ARG A 183 16.85 4.98 -0.93
N GLU A 184 17.89 5.79 -0.87
CA GLU A 184 18.14 6.71 0.24
C GLU A 184 17.02 7.76 0.36
N HIS A 185 16.40 7.84 1.53
CA HIS A 185 15.38 8.81 1.90
C HIS A 185 15.35 8.92 3.45
N PRO A 186 14.85 10.00 4.06
CA PRO A 186 14.65 10.02 5.52
C PRO A 186 13.86 8.81 6.05
N ILE A 187 12.86 8.32 5.31
CA ILE A 187 12.09 7.10 5.64
C ILE A 187 13.00 5.87 5.76
N THR A 188 13.99 5.70 4.88
CA THR A 188 14.89 4.55 4.92
C THR A 188 16.04 4.73 5.90
N ARG A 189 16.44 5.97 6.21
CA ARG A 189 17.46 6.26 7.21
C ARG A 189 16.97 6.15 8.66
N GLY A 190 15.73 6.58 8.93
CA GLY A 190 15.23 6.71 10.30
C GLY A 190 15.90 7.86 11.08
N ARG A 191 15.56 7.99 12.37
CA ARG A 191 16.13 8.98 13.30
C ARG A 191 17.53 8.59 13.79
N SER A 192 17.88 7.32 13.66
CA SER A 192 19.16 6.75 14.09
C SER A 192 19.47 5.48 13.31
N ASP A 193 20.69 4.94 13.45
CA ASP A 193 21.08 3.67 12.82
C ASP A 193 20.22 2.47 13.28
N ALA A 194 19.68 2.52 14.49
CA ALA A 194 18.76 1.50 15.01
C ALA A 194 17.38 1.52 14.30
N GLU A 195 17.03 2.60 13.64
CA GLU A 195 15.79 2.76 12.85
C GLU A 195 16.03 2.69 11.35
N ARG A 196 17.27 2.43 10.94
CA ARG A 196 17.60 2.29 9.53
C ARG A 196 16.93 1.06 8.93
N VAL A 197 16.26 1.25 7.81
CA VAL A 197 15.64 0.20 7.01
C VAL A 197 16.66 -0.25 5.98
N ARG A 198 17.04 -1.53 6.02
CA ARG A 198 18.03 -2.11 5.11
C ARG A 198 17.44 -3.08 4.11
N ARG A 199 16.32 -3.72 4.48
CA ARG A 199 15.68 -4.72 3.63
C ARG A 199 14.17 -4.74 3.82
N VAL A 200 13.41 -4.67 2.73
CA VAL A 200 11.94 -4.66 2.69
C VAL A 200 11.44 -5.76 1.78
N LEU A 201 10.37 -6.44 2.18
CA LEU A 201 9.64 -7.40 1.36
C LEU A 201 8.23 -6.89 1.07
N THR A 202 7.82 -6.95 -0.19
CA THR A 202 6.45 -6.74 -0.62
C THR A 202 5.79 -8.06 -1.03
N PHE A 203 4.46 -8.14 -1.05
CA PHE A 203 3.73 -9.41 -1.15
C PHE A 203 2.74 -9.42 -2.32
N THR A 204 3.09 -8.91 -3.41
CA THR A 204 2.34 -8.59 -4.63
C THR A 204 2.25 -7.07 -4.81
N GLY A 205 1.39 -6.56 -5.67
CA GLY A 205 1.17 -5.13 -5.81
C GLY A 205 1.39 -4.63 -7.23
N GLN A 206 1.34 -3.33 -7.39
CA GLN A 206 1.44 -2.66 -8.67
C GLN A 206 2.69 -1.78 -8.75
N SER A 207 3.02 -1.35 -9.95
CA SER A 207 4.03 -0.32 -10.17
C SER A 207 3.40 1.07 -10.29
N MET A 208 4.21 2.11 -10.03
CA MET A 208 3.80 3.51 -10.16
C MET A 208 4.96 4.40 -10.62
N THR A 209 4.61 5.57 -11.14
CA THR A 209 5.56 6.69 -11.32
C THR A 209 5.04 7.92 -10.58
N GLY A 210 5.96 8.74 -10.08
CA GLY A 210 5.66 10.03 -9.45
C GLY A 210 6.09 11.22 -10.30
N PRO A 211 5.74 12.45 -9.89
CA PRO A 211 6.20 13.67 -10.53
C PRO A 211 7.72 13.87 -10.36
N PRO A 212 8.33 14.79 -11.14
CA PRO A 212 9.69 15.23 -10.89
C PRO A 212 9.88 15.69 -9.45
N GLY A 213 10.93 15.18 -8.78
CA GLY A 213 11.21 15.44 -7.37
C GLY A 213 10.62 14.42 -6.39
N ALA A 214 9.71 13.54 -6.82
CA ALA A 214 9.32 12.39 -6.00
C ALA A 214 10.49 11.39 -5.88
N VAL A 215 10.70 10.84 -4.68
CA VAL A 215 11.75 9.86 -4.41
C VAL A 215 11.15 8.46 -4.45
N PRO A 216 11.55 7.60 -5.42
CA PRO A 216 11.15 6.21 -5.48
C PRO A 216 11.98 5.40 -4.49
N PHE A 217 11.60 5.40 -3.20
CA PHE A 217 12.39 4.70 -2.17
C PHE A 217 12.28 3.16 -2.25
N LEU A 218 11.23 2.62 -2.92
CA LEU A 218 11.15 1.21 -3.34
C LEU A 218 11.17 1.18 -4.87
N LEU A 219 12.36 1.20 -5.45
CA LEU A 219 12.58 1.28 -6.90
C LEU A 219 12.52 -0.11 -7.53
N LEU A 220 11.81 -0.26 -8.65
CA LEU A 220 11.79 -1.48 -9.43
C LEU A 220 13.04 -1.60 -10.30
N SER A 221 13.60 -2.81 -10.38
CA SER A 221 14.79 -3.11 -11.17
C SER A 221 14.50 -3.14 -12.67
N ASP A 222 15.55 -3.16 -13.47
CA ASP A 222 15.43 -3.28 -14.93
C ASP A 222 14.84 -4.64 -15.38
N SER A 223 14.87 -5.67 -14.52
CA SER A 223 14.25 -6.97 -14.79
C SER A 223 12.77 -7.03 -14.38
N ALA A 224 12.28 -6.03 -13.66
CA ALA A 224 10.90 -5.98 -13.21
C ALA A 224 9.92 -5.79 -14.38
N THR A 225 8.79 -6.44 -14.26
CA THR A 225 7.66 -6.29 -15.17
C THR A 225 6.40 -5.94 -14.39
N ASP A 226 5.43 -5.37 -15.09
CA ASP A 226 4.09 -5.13 -14.56
C ASP A 226 3.06 -5.61 -15.60
N ARG A 227 2.12 -6.44 -15.15
CA ARG A 227 1.05 -6.95 -16.00
C ARG A 227 -0.16 -6.05 -15.87
N PRO A 228 -0.58 -5.35 -16.95
CA PRO A 228 -1.75 -4.48 -16.88
C PRO A 228 -3.02 -5.31 -16.61
N PRO A 229 -4.01 -4.76 -15.87
CA PRO A 229 -5.29 -5.42 -15.70
C PRO A 229 -6.04 -5.48 -17.02
N GLY A 230 -6.60 -6.65 -17.34
CA GLY A 230 -7.51 -6.84 -18.46
C GLY A 230 -8.96 -6.49 -18.08
N PRO A 231 -9.91 -6.77 -18.97
CA PRO A 231 -11.32 -6.53 -18.69
C PRO A 231 -11.82 -7.46 -17.58
N ALA A 232 -12.49 -6.86 -16.58
CA ALA A 232 -13.13 -7.63 -15.53
C ALA A 232 -14.52 -8.12 -15.98
N ARG A 233 -14.89 -9.33 -15.56
CA ARG A 233 -16.21 -9.94 -15.83
C ARG A 233 -16.80 -10.52 -14.55
N VAL A 234 -18.13 -10.59 -14.48
CA VAL A 234 -18.84 -11.25 -13.39
C VAL A 234 -19.21 -12.66 -13.83
N GLU A 235 -18.78 -13.66 -13.09
CA GLU A 235 -19.28 -15.03 -13.21
C GLU A 235 -20.25 -15.34 -12.09
N ARG A 236 -21.37 -15.99 -12.43
CA ARG A 236 -22.40 -16.42 -11.50
C ARG A 236 -22.46 -17.93 -11.48
N GLU A 237 -22.11 -18.52 -10.37
CA GLU A 237 -22.12 -19.97 -10.17
C GLU A 237 -22.76 -20.32 -8.82
N GLY A 238 -23.81 -21.15 -8.84
CA GLY A 238 -24.48 -21.63 -7.63
C GLY A 238 -25.05 -20.53 -6.71
N GLY A 239 -25.47 -19.39 -7.30
CA GLY A 239 -26.00 -18.24 -6.55
C GLY A 239 -24.89 -17.30 -5.98
N ASN A 240 -23.63 -17.60 -6.21
CA ASN A 240 -22.52 -16.74 -5.87
C ASN A 240 -22.06 -15.92 -7.09
N GLU A 241 -21.74 -14.65 -6.88
CA GLU A 241 -21.10 -13.81 -7.88
C GLU A 241 -19.60 -13.76 -7.62
N ARG A 242 -18.80 -13.99 -8.66
CA ARG A 242 -17.34 -13.81 -8.64
C ARG A 242 -16.95 -12.79 -9.69
N VAL A 243 -16.11 -11.84 -9.32
CA VAL A 243 -15.49 -10.95 -10.30
C VAL A 243 -14.16 -11.56 -10.68
N LEU A 244 -13.99 -11.85 -11.96
CA LEU A 244 -12.76 -12.38 -12.54
C LEU A 244 -12.11 -11.30 -13.40
N MET A 245 -10.80 -11.22 -13.35
CA MET A 245 -9.98 -10.38 -14.20
C MET A 245 -8.70 -11.15 -14.51
N GLU A 246 -8.30 -11.11 -15.74
CA GLU A 246 -7.05 -11.70 -16.21
C GLU A 246 -6.05 -10.57 -16.47
N TYR A 247 -4.83 -10.74 -15.98
CA TYR A 247 -3.77 -9.80 -16.30
C TYR A 247 -3.27 -10.04 -17.73
N GLY A 248 -2.93 -8.96 -18.43
CA GLY A 248 -2.32 -8.99 -19.73
C GLY A 248 -0.85 -9.46 -19.71
N ASP A 249 -0.21 -9.37 -20.86
CA ASP A 249 1.20 -9.72 -21.00
C ASP A 249 2.08 -8.76 -20.16
N PRO A 250 3.19 -9.28 -19.60
CA PRO A 250 4.10 -8.47 -18.80
C PRO A 250 4.72 -7.34 -19.64
N GLN A 251 4.71 -6.13 -19.10
CA GLN A 251 5.32 -4.96 -19.68
C GLN A 251 6.55 -4.55 -18.85
N PRO A 252 7.61 -4.02 -19.44
CA PRO A 252 8.76 -3.54 -18.69
C PRO A 252 8.35 -2.49 -17.63
N ALA A 253 8.84 -2.68 -16.39
CA ALA A 253 8.56 -1.80 -15.26
C ALA A 253 9.82 -1.23 -14.61
N GLY A 254 10.99 -1.43 -15.22
CA GLY A 254 12.25 -0.87 -14.74
C GLY A 254 12.19 0.65 -14.60
N GLY A 255 12.68 1.17 -13.45
CA GLY A 255 12.63 2.59 -13.13
C GLY A 255 11.29 3.09 -12.56
N ARG A 256 10.23 2.29 -12.58
CA ARG A 256 9.00 2.55 -11.82
C ARG A 256 9.24 2.18 -10.35
N ALA A 257 8.27 2.37 -9.48
CA ALA A 257 8.39 2.13 -8.03
C ALA A 257 7.18 1.36 -7.47
N GLN A 258 7.37 0.74 -6.30
CA GLN A 258 6.28 0.30 -5.42
C GLN A 258 6.09 1.20 -4.19
N GLY A 259 7.00 2.13 -3.96
CA GLY A 259 6.89 3.13 -2.89
C GLY A 259 7.56 4.43 -3.29
N ILE A 260 6.82 5.53 -3.22
CA ILE A 260 7.31 6.89 -3.50
C ILE A 260 6.99 7.81 -2.34
N ALA A 261 7.86 8.78 -2.11
CA ALA A 261 7.66 9.87 -1.14
C ALA A 261 7.95 11.22 -1.81
N MET A 262 7.14 12.23 -1.48
CA MET A 262 7.31 13.57 -2.05
C MET A 262 6.74 14.65 -1.13
N GLU A 263 7.25 15.85 -1.25
CA GLU A 263 6.63 17.05 -0.74
C GLU A 263 5.57 17.57 -1.75
N PHE A 264 4.48 18.11 -1.25
CA PHE A 264 3.41 18.69 -2.07
C PHE A 264 2.85 19.94 -1.40
N GLY A 265 3.24 21.11 -1.93
CA GLY A 265 2.97 22.39 -1.26
C GLY A 265 3.63 22.43 0.12
N GLY A 266 2.85 22.67 1.16
CA GLY A 266 3.32 22.62 2.54
C GLY A 266 3.28 21.22 3.17
N GLY A 267 2.71 20.22 2.50
CA GLY A 267 2.49 18.87 3.02
C GLY A 267 3.43 17.81 2.47
N ARG A 268 3.19 16.56 2.88
CA ARG A 268 3.97 15.39 2.48
C ARG A 268 3.06 14.26 2.02
N VAL A 269 3.49 13.52 1.00
CA VAL A 269 2.73 12.38 0.46
C VAL A 269 3.63 11.16 0.36
N VAL A 270 3.13 10.03 0.87
CA VAL A 270 3.70 8.70 0.60
C VAL A 270 2.64 7.89 -0.12
N VAL A 271 3.01 7.27 -1.24
CA VAL A 271 2.16 6.34 -1.96
C VAL A 271 2.85 4.98 -2.00
N LEU A 272 2.12 3.95 -1.59
CA LEU A 272 2.56 2.57 -1.65
C LEU A 272 1.69 1.79 -2.64
N GLY A 273 2.32 1.04 -3.52
CA GLY A 273 1.68 0.18 -4.52
C GLY A 273 1.38 -1.22 -4.01
N GLU A 274 1.62 -1.48 -2.72
CA GLU A 274 1.44 -2.77 -2.09
C GLU A 274 1.02 -2.58 -0.63
N ALA A 275 0.06 -3.38 -0.18
CA ALA A 275 -0.54 -3.23 1.14
C ALA A 275 -0.14 -4.32 2.15
N GLY A 276 0.29 -5.49 1.68
CA GLY A 276 0.69 -6.62 2.52
C GLY A 276 1.89 -6.29 3.41
N MET A 277 2.81 -5.44 2.93
CA MET A 277 4.01 -5.05 3.66
C MET A 277 3.74 -4.38 5.01
N LEU A 278 2.60 -3.71 5.16
CA LEU A 278 2.18 -3.03 6.39
C LEU A 278 1.25 -3.89 7.28
N ARG A 279 1.01 -5.13 6.92
CA ARG A 279 0.25 -6.08 7.74
C ARG A 279 1.18 -6.83 8.70
N ALA A 280 0.60 -7.49 9.70
CA ALA A 280 1.23 -8.58 10.43
C ALA A 280 0.25 -9.75 10.43
N GLN A 281 0.43 -10.68 9.52
CA GLN A 281 -0.49 -11.79 9.30
C GLN A 281 0.27 -13.12 9.25
N ARG A 282 -0.45 -14.18 9.60
CA ARG A 282 -0.04 -15.56 9.36
C ARG A 282 -1.11 -16.21 8.49
N ASP A 283 -0.73 -16.69 7.32
CA ASP A 283 -1.59 -17.46 6.44
C ASP A 283 -0.98 -18.85 6.13
N ARG A 284 -1.52 -19.55 5.12
CA ARG A 284 -1.05 -20.88 4.73
C ARG A 284 0.35 -20.87 4.13
N THR A 285 0.81 -19.73 3.62
CA THR A 285 2.14 -19.54 3.03
C THR A 285 3.16 -19.07 4.05
N GLY A 286 2.75 -18.80 5.29
CA GLY A 286 3.60 -18.38 6.39
C GLY A 286 3.29 -16.97 6.90
N LEU A 287 4.32 -16.24 7.35
CA LEU A 287 4.21 -14.86 7.84
C LEU A 287 4.14 -13.87 6.66
N VAL A 288 3.38 -12.80 6.83
CA VAL A 288 3.16 -11.76 5.80
C VAL A 288 3.25 -10.38 6.44
N GLY A 289 4.10 -9.52 5.88
CA GLY A 289 4.21 -8.12 6.27
C GLY A 289 5.23 -7.85 7.37
N MET A 290 4.86 -7.04 8.34
CA MET A 290 5.73 -6.54 9.40
C MET A 290 6.29 -7.63 10.34
N ASN A 291 5.69 -8.83 10.35
CA ASN A 291 6.14 -9.96 11.14
C ASN A 291 7.06 -10.94 10.37
N MET A 292 7.48 -10.60 9.13
CA MET A 292 8.47 -11.38 8.40
C MET A 292 9.86 -11.22 9.00
N PRO A 293 10.50 -12.31 9.45
CA PRO A 293 11.85 -12.25 9.98
C PRO A 293 12.86 -11.92 8.87
N GLY A 294 13.89 -11.13 9.21
CA GLY A 294 14.94 -10.74 8.26
C GLY A 294 14.57 -9.57 7.36
N TYR A 295 13.40 -8.94 7.59
CA TYR A 295 12.95 -7.74 6.89
C TYR A 295 12.55 -6.64 7.86
N ASP A 296 12.76 -5.40 7.45
CA ASP A 296 12.56 -4.19 8.26
C ASP A 296 11.18 -3.54 8.00
N ASN A 297 10.20 -4.30 7.52
CA ASN A 297 8.86 -3.78 7.18
C ASN A 297 8.20 -3.06 8.37
N ARG A 298 8.40 -3.58 9.60
CA ARG A 298 7.91 -2.94 10.83
C ARG A 298 8.53 -1.57 11.02
N GLN A 299 9.85 -1.44 10.85
CA GLN A 299 10.55 -0.18 11.00
C GLN A 299 10.21 0.79 9.86
N LEU A 300 10.05 0.28 8.63
CA LEU A 300 9.57 1.07 7.49
C LEU A 300 8.22 1.73 7.80
N ALA A 301 7.27 0.97 8.35
CA ALA A 301 5.95 1.49 8.72
C ALA A 301 6.04 2.65 9.74
N LEU A 302 6.88 2.52 10.77
CA LEU A 302 7.12 3.58 11.74
C LEU A 302 7.77 4.81 11.10
N ASN A 303 8.83 4.61 10.30
CA ASN A 303 9.54 5.71 9.66
C ASN A 303 8.67 6.48 8.65
N ILE A 304 7.76 5.80 7.94
CA ILE A 304 6.76 6.47 7.09
C ILE A 304 5.90 7.41 7.94
N MET A 305 5.39 6.95 9.08
CA MET A 305 4.58 7.78 9.97
C MET A 305 5.40 8.93 10.56
N HIS A 306 6.65 8.68 10.96
CA HIS A 306 7.57 9.71 11.47
C HIS A 306 7.83 10.79 10.43
N TRP A 307 8.07 10.41 9.17
CA TRP A 307 8.31 11.38 8.11
C TRP A 307 7.04 12.19 7.80
N LEU A 308 5.89 11.56 7.69
CA LEU A 308 4.61 12.24 7.43
C LEU A 308 4.24 13.20 8.56
N SER A 309 4.56 12.88 9.80
CA SER A 309 4.27 13.71 10.97
C SER A 309 5.38 14.70 11.31
N ARG A 310 6.47 14.76 10.52
CA ARG A 310 7.64 15.64 10.71
C ARG A 310 8.46 15.33 11.96
N ALA A 311 8.43 14.10 12.44
CA ALA A 311 9.36 13.58 13.44
C ALA A 311 10.70 13.11 12.82
N LEU A 312 10.72 13.09 11.45
CA LEU A 312 11.89 12.89 10.59
C LEU A 312 12.07 14.08 9.66
#